data_97f7e1801a00acc373fe420a00668f4d
#
_entry.id   97f7e1801a00acc373fe420a00668f4d
#
_cell.length_a   1.000
_cell.length_b   1.000
_cell.length_c   1.000
_cell.angle_alpha   90.00
_cell.angle_beta   90.00
_cell.angle_gamma   90.00
#
_symmetry.space_group_name_H-M   'P 1'
#
loop_
_entity.id
_entity.type
_entity.pdbx_description
1 polymer ?
#
loop_
_entity_poly.entity_id
_entity_poly.type
_entity_poly.pdbx_seq_one_letter_code
_entity_poly.pdbx_strand_id
1 'polypeptide(L)'
;MAMRRVAVGAVLSALFLSGCARDNLEPTPADLKARWDAQNVMPANYKADLLAYLRTYLNDPTHVRNAAVTAPFLKQVGPGERYVACVRYNARNTDGKYMGSKDGVAVYVSGKLDRFDDSQRDAREMCKDAAFGPFPELEKLTR
;
A
#
# COMPACT_ATOMS: atom_id res chain seq x y z
N MET A 1 -43.64 -55.48 -55.64
CA MET A 1 -42.39 -55.42 -54.92
C MET A 1 -42.06 -53.89 -54.71
N ALA A 2 -42.28 -53.40 -53.54
CA ALA A 2 -42.14 -51.99 -53.23
C ALA A 2 -40.81 -51.74 -52.51
N MET A 3 -39.93 -50.98 -53.16
CA MET A 3 -38.65 -50.50 -52.55
C MET A 3 -38.92 -49.26 -51.70
N ARG A 4 -38.78 -49.40 -50.41
CA ARG A 4 -38.78 -48.30 -49.45
C ARG A 4 -37.40 -47.58 -49.46
N ARG A 5 -37.41 -46.31 -49.86
CA ARG A 5 -36.23 -45.44 -49.74
C ARG A 5 -36.23 -44.84 -48.33
N VAL A 6 -35.19 -45.14 -47.59
CA VAL A 6 -34.88 -44.47 -46.27
C VAL A 6 -34.09 -43.20 -46.53
N ALA A 7 -34.68 -42.06 -46.13
CA ALA A 7 -33.98 -40.79 -46.17
C ALA A 7 -33.21 -40.67 -44.86
N VAL A 8 -31.89 -40.54 -44.96
CA VAL A 8 -31.01 -40.22 -43.84
C VAL A 8 -30.92 -38.67 -43.73
N GLY A 9 -31.53 -38.14 -42.68
CA GLY A 9 -31.44 -36.73 -42.36
C GLY A 9 -30.12 -36.43 -41.64
N ALA A 10 -29.27 -35.65 -42.25
CA ALA A 10 -28.07 -35.12 -41.64
C ALA A 10 -28.42 -33.94 -40.72
N VAL A 11 -28.24 -34.12 -39.42
CA VAL A 11 -28.36 -33.04 -38.42
C VAL A 11 -27.01 -32.31 -38.36
N LEU A 12 -26.96 -31.10 -38.91
CA LEU A 12 -25.83 -30.17 -38.71
C LEU A 12 -25.94 -29.56 -37.31
N SER A 13 -25.12 -30.04 -36.38
CA SER A 13 -24.91 -29.40 -35.10
C SER A 13 -23.97 -28.19 -35.28
N ALA A 14 -24.53 -26.99 -35.27
CA ALA A 14 -23.76 -25.75 -35.23
C ALA A 14 -23.22 -25.53 -33.82
N LEU A 15 -21.93 -25.78 -33.64
CA LEU A 15 -21.18 -25.42 -32.42
C LEU A 15 -20.97 -23.90 -32.41
N PHE A 16 -21.77 -23.20 -31.62
CA PHE A 16 -21.50 -21.78 -31.29
C PHE A 16 -20.29 -21.75 -30.37
N LEU A 17 -19.11 -21.48 -30.92
CA LEU A 17 -17.94 -21.04 -30.16
C LEU A 17 -18.22 -19.60 -29.72
N SER A 18 -18.79 -19.44 -28.53
CA SER A 18 -18.82 -18.15 -27.83
C SER A 18 -17.39 -17.84 -27.41
N GLY A 19 -16.64 -17.21 -28.30
CA GLY A 19 -15.35 -16.62 -27.98
C GLY A 19 -15.57 -15.52 -26.95
N CYS A 20 -15.15 -15.75 -25.69
CA CYS A 20 -14.93 -14.65 -24.75
C CYS A 20 -13.79 -13.80 -25.32
N ALA A 21 -14.12 -12.82 -26.14
CA ALA A 21 -13.21 -11.71 -26.43
C ALA A 21 -13.03 -10.98 -25.11
N ARG A 22 -11.95 -11.30 -24.38
CA ARG A 22 -11.43 -10.39 -23.36
C ARG A 22 -10.91 -9.20 -24.13
N ASP A 23 -11.68 -8.12 -24.13
CA ASP A 23 -11.18 -6.83 -24.53
C ASP A 23 -10.05 -6.47 -23.54
N ASN A 24 -8.81 -6.78 -23.94
CA ASN A 24 -7.60 -6.31 -23.29
C ASN A 24 -7.44 -4.80 -23.62
N LEU A 25 -8.45 -4.01 -23.31
CA LEU A 25 -8.35 -2.57 -23.35
C LEU A 25 -7.42 -2.19 -22.19
N GLU A 26 -6.27 -1.66 -22.51
CA GLU A 26 -5.39 -1.06 -21.53
C GLU A 26 -6.20 0.00 -20.75
N PRO A 27 -6.09 0.02 -19.40
CA PRO A 27 -6.86 0.95 -18.59
C PRO A 27 -6.49 2.39 -18.99
N THR A 28 -7.51 3.19 -19.21
CA THR A 28 -7.30 4.62 -19.52
C THR A 28 -6.69 5.35 -18.32
N PRO A 29 -6.06 6.52 -18.50
CA PRO A 29 -5.61 7.35 -17.39
C PRO A 29 -6.72 7.67 -16.38
N ALA A 30 -7.96 7.82 -16.85
CA ALA A 30 -9.13 8.03 -15.98
C ALA A 30 -9.45 6.79 -15.14
N ASP A 31 -9.38 5.59 -15.72
CA ASP A 31 -9.59 4.33 -14.99
C ASP A 31 -8.49 4.11 -13.94
N LEU A 32 -7.25 4.42 -14.29
CA LEU A 32 -6.13 4.34 -13.35
C LEU A 32 -6.31 5.31 -12.19
N LYS A 33 -6.73 6.54 -12.47
CA LYS A 33 -7.02 7.53 -11.44
C LYS A 33 -8.18 7.09 -10.55
N ALA A 34 -9.28 6.60 -11.13
CA ALA A 34 -10.43 6.12 -10.36
C ALA A 34 -10.07 4.95 -9.44
N ARG A 35 -9.26 3.99 -9.90
CA ARG A 35 -8.74 2.89 -9.07
C ARG A 35 -7.83 3.40 -7.96
N TRP A 36 -6.98 4.37 -8.27
CA TRP A 36 -6.11 5.00 -7.29
C TRP A 36 -6.90 5.68 -6.18
N ASP A 37 -7.90 6.48 -6.56
CA ASP A 37 -8.75 7.21 -5.63
C ASP A 37 -9.58 6.26 -4.74
N ALA A 38 -10.10 5.17 -5.31
CA ALA A 38 -10.85 4.15 -4.57
C ALA A 38 -10.01 3.44 -3.49
N GLN A 39 -8.69 3.37 -3.65
CA GLN A 39 -7.75 2.82 -2.68
C GLN A 39 -7.28 3.85 -1.65
N ASN A 40 -7.67 5.11 -1.81
CA ASN A 40 -7.22 6.20 -0.94
C ASN A 40 -8.12 6.34 0.29
N VAL A 41 -8.10 5.33 1.15
CA VAL A 41 -8.88 5.23 2.37
C VAL A 41 -8.06 5.70 3.56
N MET A 42 -8.64 6.54 4.41
CA MET A 42 -8.02 7.02 5.64
C MET A 42 -7.64 5.86 6.57
N PRO A 43 -6.37 5.71 6.98
CA PRO A 43 -5.94 4.61 7.85
C PRO A 43 -6.33 4.88 9.31
N ALA A 44 -7.39 4.26 9.78
CA ALA A 44 -7.87 4.43 11.16
C ALA A 44 -6.86 3.91 12.21
N ASN A 45 -6.14 2.84 11.87
CA ASN A 45 -5.20 2.17 12.78
C ASN A 45 -3.72 2.45 12.47
N TYR A 46 -3.41 3.61 11.88
CA TYR A 46 -2.08 3.92 11.37
C TYR A 46 -0.94 3.75 12.41
N LYS A 47 -1.18 4.10 13.67
CA LYS A 47 -0.18 3.92 14.73
C LYS A 47 0.11 2.45 15.02
N ALA A 48 -0.94 1.63 15.07
CA ALA A 48 -0.78 0.19 15.31
C ALA A 48 -0.04 -0.49 14.15
N ASP A 49 -0.37 -0.14 12.92
CA ASP A 49 0.30 -0.63 11.71
C ASP A 49 1.79 -0.23 11.72
N LEU A 50 2.08 1.04 12.06
CA LEU A 50 3.46 1.54 12.22
C LEU A 50 4.24 0.81 13.30
N LEU A 51 3.65 0.60 14.48
CA LEU A 51 4.30 -0.11 15.57
C LEU A 51 4.62 -1.56 15.20
N ALA A 52 3.68 -2.25 14.55
CA ALA A 52 3.87 -3.61 14.08
C ALA A 52 5.02 -3.70 13.06
N TYR A 53 5.08 -2.75 12.13
CA TYR A 53 6.15 -2.68 11.14
C TYR A 53 7.50 -2.35 11.79
N LEU A 54 7.59 -1.27 12.57
CA LEU A 54 8.84 -0.78 13.16
C LEU A 54 9.45 -1.79 14.15
N ARG A 55 8.63 -2.62 14.78
CA ARG A 55 9.11 -3.72 15.65
C ARG A 55 10.03 -4.68 14.92
N THR A 56 9.79 -4.93 13.65
CA THR A 56 10.59 -5.85 12.82
C THR A 56 11.60 -5.12 11.93
N TYR A 57 11.33 -3.88 11.62
CA TYR A 57 12.18 -3.07 10.74
C TYR A 57 13.42 -2.53 11.46
N LEU A 58 13.26 -2.06 12.70
CA LEU A 58 14.37 -1.49 13.47
C LEU A 58 15.34 -2.57 13.95
N ASN A 59 16.65 -2.28 13.86
CA ASN A 59 17.69 -3.18 14.40
C ASN A 59 17.49 -3.42 15.91
N ASP A 60 17.19 -2.34 16.63
CA ASP A 60 16.80 -2.41 18.05
C ASP A 60 15.49 -1.63 18.20
N PRO A 61 14.33 -2.31 18.22
CA PRO A 61 13.03 -1.65 18.44
C PRO A 61 12.84 -1.23 19.90
N THR A 62 13.66 -1.73 20.81
CA THR A 62 13.68 -1.29 22.21
C THR A 62 14.53 -0.03 22.37
N HIS A 63 14.29 0.75 23.40
CA HIS A 63 15.08 1.95 23.66
C HIS A 63 15.03 3.04 22.58
N VAL A 64 13.97 3.07 21.76
CA VAL A 64 13.74 4.18 20.85
C VAL A 64 13.53 5.48 21.63
N ARG A 65 14.08 6.59 21.16
CA ARG A 65 14.01 7.91 21.81
C ARG A 65 13.43 8.95 20.87
N ASN A 66 12.86 9.99 21.47
CA ASN A 66 12.34 11.15 20.74
C ASN A 66 11.35 10.76 19.62
N ALA A 67 10.49 9.81 19.94
CA ALA A 67 9.51 9.33 18.97
C ALA A 67 8.35 10.31 18.83
N ALA A 68 8.05 10.65 17.59
CA ALA A 68 6.95 11.51 17.23
C ALA A 68 6.31 11.01 15.93
N VAL A 69 5.02 11.27 15.77
CA VAL A 69 4.26 10.86 14.58
C VAL A 69 3.25 11.94 14.22
N THR A 70 2.94 12.08 12.94
CA THR A 70 1.85 12.94 12.48
C THR A 70 0.53 12.17 12.42
N ALA A 71 -0.59 12.88 12.46
CA ALA A 71 -1.82 12.31 11.94
C ALA A 71 -1.65 12.00 10.44
N PRO A 72 -2.37 11.01 9.87
CA PRO A 72 -2.35 10.78 8.43
C PRO A 72 -2.87 11.99 7.66
N PHE A 73 -2.18 12.35 6.59
CA PHE A 73 -2.55 13.44 5.70
C PHE A 73 -2.31 13.06 4.23
N LEU A 74 -2.99 13.74 3.32
CA LEU A 74 -2.84 13.51 1.89
C LEU A 74 -1.55 14.16 1.35
N LYS A 75 -0.81 13.41 0.56
CA LYS A 75 0.40 13.87 -0.13
C LYS A 75 0.46 13.24 -1.52
N GLN A 76 1.02 13.97 -2.47
CA GLN A 76 1.28 13.44 -3.80
C GLN A 76 2.29 12.30 -3.74
N VAL A 77 1.88 11.12 -4.20
CA VAL A 77 2.70 9.90 -4.24
C VAL A 77 2.46 9.20 -5.57
N GLY A 78 3.42 9.30 -6.48
CA GLY A 78 3.25 8.77 -7.84
C GLY A 78 2.15 9.49 -8.62
N PRO A 79 1.20 8.79 -9.27
CA PRO A 79 0.22 9.40 -10.15
C PRO A 79 -0.91 10.14 -9.42
N GLY A 80 -0.99 10.08 -8.09
CA GLY A 80 -2.06 10.71 -7.31
C GLY A 80 -1.71 10.85 -5.85
N GLU A 81 -2.69 11.27 -5.05
CA GLU A 81 -2.52 11.41 -3.61
C GLU A 81 -2.63 10.07 -2.89
N ARG A 82 -1.93 9.95 -1.77
CA ARG A 82 -2.05 8.87 -0.78
C ARG A 82 -2.08 9.44 0.62
N TYR A 83 -2.73 8.73 1.53
CA TYR A 83 -2.52 9.01 2.95
C TYR A 83 -1.11 8.62 3.33
N VAL A 84 -0.42 9.54 3.97
CA VAL A 84 0.91 9.33 4.54
C VAL A 84 0.91 9.73 6.01
N ALA A 85 1.77 9.11 6.79
CA ALA A 85 2.11 9.58 8.14
C ALA A 85 3.62 9.67 8.25
N CYS A 86 4.10 10.76 8.79
CA CYS A 86 5.51 10.94 9.11
C CYS A 86 5.80 10.44 10.51
N VAL A 87 6.87 9.70 10.68
CA VAL A 87 7.35 9.28 11.98
C VAL A 87 8.79 9.73 12.18
N ARG A 88 9.07 10.31 13.33
CA ARG A 88 10.42 10.68 13.76
C ARG A 88 10.85 9.75 14.88
N TYR A 89 12.08 9.30 14.84
CA TYR A 89 12.61 8.40 15.87
C TYR A 89 14.14 8.42 15.90
N ASN A 90 14.69 8.10 17.06
CA ASN A 90 16.10 7.87 17.25
C ASN A 90 16.30 6.46 17.83
N ALA A 91 16.59 5.51 16.95
CA ALA A 91 16.84 4.12 17.29
C ALA A 91 18.34 3.81 17.32
N ARG A 92 18.71 2.74 17.97
CA ARG A 92 20.08 2.23 17.97
C ARG A 92 20.37 1.51 16.63
N ASN A 93 21.58 1.68 16.16
CA ASN A 93 22.12 0.87 15.06
C ASN A 93 22.51 -0.54 15.54
N THR A 94 23.09 -1.33 14.63
CA THR A 94 23.58 -2.68 14.93
C THR A 94 24.66 -2.73 16.01
N ASP A 95 25.41 -1.64 16.21
CA ASP A 95 26.45 -1.51 17.23
C ASP A 95 25.88 -1.00 18.57
N GLY A 96 24.56 -0.85 18.68
CA GLY A 96 23.91 -0.35 19.88
C GLY A 96 24.05 1.16 20.09
N LYS A 97 24.49 1.91 19.08
CA LYS A 97 24.71 3.37 19.17
C LYS A 97 23.54 4.15 18.56
N TYR A 98 23.18 5.25 19.22
CA TYR A 98 22.25 6.21 18.66
C TYR A 98 22.91 7.08 17.59
N MET A 99 22.27 7.15 16.42
CA MET A 99 22.79 7.91 15.27
C MET A 99 22.09 9.27 15.08
N GLY A 100 21.25 9.66 16.02
CA GLY A 100 20.42 10.85 15.94
C GLY A 100 19.01 10.54 15.45
N SER A 101 18.14 11.56 15.55
CA SER A 101 16.76 11.43 15.07
C SER A 101 16.72 11.44 13.54
N LYS A 102 15.91 10.58 12.97
CA LYS A 102 15.59 10.56 11.55
C LYS A 102 14.09 10.50 11.34
N ASP A 103 13.67 10.94 10.18
CA ASP A 103 12.28 10.89 9.75
C ASP A 103 12.06 9.72 8.80
N GLY A 104 10.89 9.11 8.88
CA GLY A 104 10.40 8.12 7.94
C GLY A 104 8.99 8.45 7.52
N VAL A 105 8.59 7.98 6.36
CA VAL A 105 7.26 8.15 5.77
C VAL A 105 6.58 6.80 5.62
N ALA A 106 5.44 6.66 6.25
CA ALA A 106 4.53 5.55 6.02
C ALA A 106 3.52 5.94 4.96
N VAL A 107 3.38 5.14 3.93
CA VAL A 107 2.39 5.30 2.87
C VAL A 107 1.31 4.26 3.04
N TYR A 108 0.04 4.67 2.94
CA TYR A 108 -1.10 3.81 3.17
C TYR A 108 -1.91 3.61 1.88
N VAL A 109 -2.35 2.37 1.66
CA VAL A 109 -3.23 1.97 0.57
C VAL A 109 -4.39 1.18 1.16
N SER A 110 -5.61 1.50 0.78
CA SER A 110 -6.82 0.86 1.32
C SER A 110 -6.87 0.83 2.85
N GLY A 111 -6.38 1.89 3.49
CA GLY A 111 -6.36 2.05 4.94
C GLY A 111 -5.32 1.20 5.68
N LYS A 112 -4.38 0.57 4.98
CA LYS A 112 -3.31 -0.27 5.53
C LYS A 112 -1.95 0.26 5.14
N LEU A 113 -0.95 0.02 5.98
CA LEU A 113 0.44 0.34 5.67
C LEU A 113 0.90 -0.48 4.46
N ASP A 114 1.26 0.22 3.39
CA ASP A 114 1.75 -0.35 2.14
C ASP A 114 3.28 -0.38 2.11
N ARG A 115 3.90 0.75 2.43
CA ARG A 115 5.36 0.88 2.46
C ARG A 115 5.82 1.91 3.47
N PHE A 116 7.07 1.76 3.85
CA PHE A 116 7.77 2.69 4.73
C PHE A 116 9.09 3.10 4.08
N ASP A 117 9.36 4.39 4.03
CA ASP A 117 10.58 4.95 3.47
C ASP A 117 11.23 5.88 4.50
N ASP A 118 12.48 5.62 4.85
CA ASP A 118 13.28 6.44 5.74
C ASP A 118 14.53 7.01 5.04
N SER A 119 14.51 7.06 3.71
CA SER A 119 15.53 7.77 2.96
C SER A 119 15.54 9.24 3.37
N GLN A 120 16.73 9.74 3.75
CA GLN A 120 16.87 11.08 4.32
C GLN A 120 16.33 12.19 3.43
N ARG A 121 16.40 11.99 2.11
CA ARG A 121 15.94 12.99 1.14
C ARG A 121 14.43 13.00 1.03
N ASP A 122 13.82 11.84 0.77
CA ASP A 122 12.40 11.76 0.46
C ASP A 122 11.55 11.93 1.73
N ALA A 123 11.97 11.34 2.85
CA ALA A 123 11.30 11.55 4.13
C ALA A 123 11.34 13.02 4.56
N ARG A 124 12.47 13.69 4.41
CA ARG A 124 12.59 15.12 4.77
C ARG A 124 11.70 16.00 3.89
N GLU A 125 11.62 15.75 2.61
CA GLU A 125 10.78 16.52 1.69
C GLU A 125 9.29 16.25 1.96
N MET A 126 8.89 15.01 2.15
CA MET A 126 7.50 14.65 2.40
C MET A 126 7.01 15.11 3.77
N CYS A 127 7.89 15.12 4.78
CA CYS A 127 7.56 15.49 6.15
C CYS A 127 7.87 16.97 6.49
N LYS A 128 8.34 17.74 5.51
CA LYS A 128 8.53 19.17 5.68
C LYS A 128 7.19 19.80 6.08
N ASP A 129 7.24 20.67 7.07
CA ASP A 129 6.07 21.37 7.62
C ASP A 129 4.99 20.47 8.25
N ALA A 130 5.28 19.18 8.45
CA ALA A 130 4.35 18.25 9.08
C ALA A 130 4.23 18.50 10.60
N ALA A 131 3.00 18.43 11.10
CA ALA A 131 2.71 18.62 12.52
C ALA A 131 2.93 17.33 13.31
N PHE A 132 4.11 17.17 13.90
CA PHE A 132 4.44 16.03 14.76
C PHE A 132 3.84 16.15 16.15
N GLY A 133 3.26 15.06 16.64
CA GLY A 133 2.88 14.85 18.02
C GLY A 133 3.69 13.72 18.67
N PRO A 134 3.71 13.61 19.99
CA PRO A 134 4.42 12.54 20.70
C PRO A 134 3.95 11.14 20.27
N PHE A 135 4.89 10.18 20.23
CA PHE A 135 4.61 8.79 19.95
C PHE A 135 5.21 7.86 21.01
N PRO A 136 4.73 7.95 22.27
CA PRO A 136 5.30 7.21 23.40
C PRO A 136 5.16 5.70 23.27
N GLU A 137 4.21 5.20 22.47
CA GLU A 137 4.03 3.77 22.23
C GLU A 137 5.24 3.19 21.48
N LEU A 138 5.87 3.96 20.61
CA LEU A 138 7.10 3.54 19.91
C LEU A 138 8.29 3.48 20.88
N GLU A 139 8.39 4.41 21.84
CA GLU A 139 9.46 4.43 22.83
C GLU A 139 9.37 3.26 23.85
N LYS A 140 8.16 2.72 24.02
CA LYS A 140 7.85 1.61 24.94
C LYS A 140 7.85 0.25 24.27
N LEU A 141 8.24 0.16 23.00
CA LEU A 141 8.30 -1.12 22.32
C LEU A 141 9.24 -2.08 23.05
N THR A 142 8.77 -3.30 23.22
CA THR A 142 9.53 -4.44 23.70
C THR A 142 9.60 -5.49 22.58
N ARG A 143 10.59 -6.37 22.64
CA ARG A 143 10.69 -7.50 21.69
C ARG A 143 9.62 -8.54 21.94
#